data_f1d8930568f42b78898bcfc78b1a2b55
#
_entry.id   f1d8930568f42b78898bcfc78b1a2b55
#
_cell.length_a   1.000
_cell.length_b   1.000
_cell.length_c   1.000
_cell.angle_alpha   90.00
_cell.angle_beta   90.00
_cell.angle_gamma   90.00
#
_symmetry.space_group_name_H-M   'P 1'
#
loop_
_entity.id
_entity.type
_entity.pdbx_description
1 polymer ?
#
loop_
_entity_poly.entity_id
_entity_poly.type
_entity_poly.pdbx_seq_one_letter_code
_entity_poly.pdbx_strand_id
1 'polypeptide(L)'
;MTKKLKSDIGLAVLRILPSAFLLSHGIPKLQKLLNGDFEFADPIGIGSTPSLFLAVIGEVICPILVIIGYKTRWASLPIVITMAVAAFIVHGSDPFAMKELALLYLVCFAVIMLLGPGRYSIDKK
;
A
#
# COMPACT_ATOMS: atom_id res chain seq x y z
N MET A 1 -20.08 -22.06 -9.94
CA MET A 1 -18.74 -21.53 -9.61
C MET A 1 -18.16 -22.31 -8.43
N THR A 2 -16.98 -22.87 -8.60
CA THR A 2 -16.33 -23.66 -7.55
C THR A 2 -15.85 -22.76 -6.41
N LYS A 3 -15.63 -23.35 -5.23
CA LYS A 3 -15.05 -22.63 -4.09
C LYS A 3 -13.66 -22.08 -4.44
N LYS A 4 -12.86 -22.87 -5.15
CA LYS A 4 -11.51 -22.44 -5.57
C LYS A 4 -11.59 -21.21 -6.50
N LEU A 5 -12.49 -21.21 -7.46
CA LEU A 5 -12.65 -20.08 -8.38
C LEU A 5 -13.12 -18.82 -7.63
N LYS A 6 -14.04 -18.97 -6.69
CA LYS A 6 -14.47 -17.85 -5.84
C LYS A 6 -13.30 -17.27 -5.05
N SER A 7 -12.47 -18.12 -4.47
CA SER A 7 -11.30 -17.69 -3.73
C SER A 7 -10.30 -16.97 -4.63
N ASP A 8 -10.05 -17.51 -5.82
CA ASP A 8 -9.11 -16.89 -6.78
C ASP A 8 -9.59 -15.51 -7.22
N ILE A 9 -10.88 -15.37 -7.50
CA ILE A 9 -11.47 -14.07 -7.87
C ILE A 9 -11.40 -13.11 -6.67
N GLY A 10 -11.75 -13.58 -5.49
CA GLY A 10 -11.71 -12.76 -4.27
C GLY A 10 -10.31 -12.23 -3.98
N LEU A 11 -9.30 -13.07 -4.12
CA LEU A 11 -7.90 -12.64 -3.94
C LEU A 11 -7.47 -11.64 -5.01
N ALA A 12 -7.90 -11.83 -6.26
CA ALA A 12 -7.59 -10.87 -7.33
C ALA A 12 -8.22 -9.50 -7.05
N VAL A 13 -9.48 -9.48 -6.62
CA VAL A 13 -10.18 -8.24 -6.27
C VAL A 13 -9.50 -7.56 -5.07
N LEU A 14 -9.20 -8.31 -4.02
CA LEU A 14 -8.55 -7.80 -2.83
C LEU A 14 -7.16 -7.21 -3.14
N ARG A 15 -6.45 -7.82 -4.08
CA ARG A 15 -5.12 -7.37 -4.49
C ARG A 15 -5.17 -6.13 -5.39
N ILE A 16 -6.05 -6.14 -6.38
CA ILE A 16 -6.06 -5.12 -7.43
C ILE A 16 -6.76 -3.83 -6.97
N LEU A 17 -7.96 -3.92 -6.39
CA LEU A 17 -8.73 -2.72 -6.07
C LEU A 17 -8.10 -1.86 -4.98
N PRO A 18 -7.73 -2.38 -3.80
CA PRO A 18 -7.05 -1.54 -2.80
C PRO A 18 -5.75 -0.94 -3.32
N SER A 19 -5.00 -1.68 -4.14
CA SER A 19 -3.76 -1.17 -4.73
C SER A 19 -4.02 -0.02 -5.68
N ALA A 20 -5.05 -0.14 -6.53
CA ALA A 20 -5.44 0.95 -7.43
C ALA A 20 -5.89 2.19 -6.66
N PHE A 21 -6.67 2.01 -5.58
CA PHE A 21 -7.10 3.11 -4.74
C PHE A 21 -5.91 3.77 -4.03
N LEU A 22 -4.95 2.97 -3.56
CA LEU A 22 -3.75 3.50 -2.91
C LEU A 22 -2.91 4.32 -3.88
N LEU A 23 -2.85 3.93 -5.15
CA LEU A 23 -2.17 4.72 -6.20
C LEU A 23 -2.72 6.13 -6.29
N SER A 24 -4.02 6.32 -6.10
CA SER A 24 -4.61 7.66 -6.13
C SER A 24 -4.05 8.58 -5.03
N HIS A 25 -3.54 8.00 -3.94
CA HIS A 25 -2.86 8.75 -2.88
C HIS A 25 -1.36 8.90 -3.14
N GLY A 26 -0.75 7.94 -3.81
CA GLY A 26 0.68 7.94 -4.07
C GLY A 26 1.08 8.80 -5.27
N ILE A 27 0.25 8.89 -6.30
CA ILE A 27 0.57 9.64 -7.53
C ILE A 27 0.87 11.12 -7.26
N PRO A 28 0.09 11.86 -6.44
CA PRO A 28 0.45 13.24 -6.10
C PRO A 28 1.82 13.36 -5.43
N LYS A 29 2.20 12.39 -4.60
CA LYS A 29 3.53 12.36 -3.95
C LYS A 29 4.63 12.12 -4.97
N LEU A 30 4.41 11.25 -5.94
CA LEU A 30 5.34 11.04 -7.04
C LEU A 30 5.51 12.31 -7.86
N GLN A 31 4.41 13.02 -8.14
CA GLN A 31 4.46 14.29 -8.87
C GLN A 31 5.29 15.33 -8.11
N LYS A 32 5.13 15.44 -6.79
CA LYS A 32 5.97 16.32 -5.96
C LYS A 32 7.45 15.98 -6.14
N LEU A 33 7.78 14.70 -6.06
CA LEU A 33 9.15 14.22 -6.18
C LEU A 33 9.74 14.57 -7.54
N LEU A 34 9.00 14.33 -8.62
CA LEU A 34 9.45 14.60 -9.98
C LEU A 34 9.59 16.10 -10.26
N ASN A 35 8.79 16.93 -9.61
CA ASN A 35 8.84 18.39 -9.76
C ASN A 35 9.90 19.05 -8.87
N GLY A 36 10.66 18.27 -8.10
CA GLY A 36 11.69 18.79 -7.21
C GLY A 36 11.13 19.42 -5.93
N ASP A 37 9.86 19.22 -5.63
CA ASP A 37 9.22 19.67 -4.38
C ASP A 37 9.37 18.57 -3.34
N PHE A 38 10.39 18.69 -2.49
CA PHE A 38 10.68 17.71 -1.44
C PHE A 38 10.11 18.07 -0.08
N GLU A 39 9.24 19.07 -0.03
CA GLU A 39 8.55 19.45 1.20
C GLU A 39 7.53 18.37 1.57
N PHE A 40 7.74 17.72 2.70
CA PHE A 40 6.93 16.59 3.11
C PHE A 40 7.07 16.38 4.62
N ALA A 41 6.09 15.68 5.23
CA ALA A 41 6.17 15.32 6.64
C ALA A 41 7.34 14.37 6.91
N ASP A 42 7.90 14.47 8.10
CA ASP A 42 9.00 13.61 8.53
C ASP A 42 8.60 12.84 9.79
N PRO A 43 7.72 11.82 9.66
CA PRO A 43 7.13 11.17 10.82
C PRO A 43 8.10 10.35 11.65
N ILE A 44 9.19 9.86 11.04
CA ILE A 44 10.15 9.00 11.75
C ILE A 44 11.53 9.67 11.92
N GLY A 45 11.64 10.95 11.62
CA GLY A 45 12.85 11.71 11.92
C GLY A 45 14.05 11.47 11.03
N ILE A 46 13.85 10.98 9.80
CA ILE A 46 14.94 10.70 8.85
C ILE A 46 15.14 11.79 7.81
N GLY A 47 14.34 12.86 7.87
CA GLY A 47 14.34 13.95 6.91
C GLY A 47 13.13 13.90 5.99
N SER A 48 12.66 15.05 5.51
CA SER A 48 11.49 15.12 4.63
C SER A 48 11.73 14.49 3.27
N THR A 49 12.91 14.67 2.68
CA THR A 49 13.23 14.06 1.37
C THR A 49 13.25 12.53 1.42
N PRO A 50 14.02 11.88 2.35
CA PRO A 50 13.92 10.42 2.47
C PRO A 50 12.52 9.92 2.80
N SER A 51 11.77 10.65 3.63
CA SER A 51 10.39 10.28 3.96
C SER A 51 9.50 10.31 2.71
N LEU A 52 9.65 11.31 1.84
CA LEU A 52 8.89 11.38 0.59
C LEU A 52 9.25 10.21 -0.34
N PHE A 53 10.53 9.88 -0.49
CA PHE A 53 10.95 8.72 -1.28
C PHE A 53 10.34 7.42 -0.77
N LEU A 54 10.36 7.19 0.54
CA LEU A 54 9.78 6.00 1.13
C LEU A 54 8.26 5.95 0.93
N ALA A 55 7.58 7.09 1.03
CA ALA A 55 6.14 7.16 0.79
C ALA A 55 5.82 6.81 -0.68
N VAL A 56 6.62 7.30 -1.63
CA VAL A 56 6.44 6.97 -3.05
C VAL A 56 6.67 5.47 -3.28
N ILE A 57 7.68 4.88 -2.68
CA ILE A 57 7.92 3.44 -2.79
C ILE A 57 6.71 2.65 -2.27
N GLY A 58 6.22 3.00 -1.08
CA GLY A 58 5.11 2.29 -0.44
C GLY A 58 3.74 2.55 -1.07
N GLU A 59 3.54 3.68 -1.76
CA GLU A 59 2.23 4.07 -2.27
C GLU A 59 2.14 4.12 -3.79
N VAL A 60 3.24 3.94 -4.51
CA VAL A 60 3.26 3.88 -5.99
C VAL A 60 3.90 2.59 -6.46
N ILE A 61 5.16 2.37 -6.15
CA ILE A 61 5.93 1.24 -6.69
C ILE A 61 5.37 -0.08 -6.16
N CYS A 62 5.23 -0.22 -4.85
CA CYS A 62 4.73 -1.46 -4.26
C CYS A 62 3.30 -1.78 -4.65
N PRO A 63 2.33 -0.82 -4.67
CA PRO A 63 0.99 -1.11 -5.18
C PRO A 63 0.98 -1.61 -6.63
N ILE A 64 1.82 -1.07 -7.50
CA ILE A 64 1.93 -1.55 -8.89
C ILE A 64 2.37 -3.02 -8.90
N LEU A 65 3.38 -3.37 -8.11
CA LEU A 65 3.84 -4.76 -8.01
C LEU A 65 2.75 -5.69 -7.48
N VAL A 66 1.96 -5.23 -6.52
CA VAL A 66 0.83 -6.00 -5.98
C VAL A 66 -0.27 -6.17 -7.04
N ILE A 67 -0.56 -5.14 -7.84
CA ILE A 67 -1.56 -5.22 -8.92
C ILE A 67 -1.21 -6.34 -9.89
N ILE A 68 0.04 -6.39 -10.35
CA ILE A 68 0.48 -7.44 -11.27
C ILE A 68 0.76 -8.76 -10.56
N GLY A 69 0.84 -8.75 -9.24
CA GLY A 69 1.09 -9.94 -8.44
C GLY A 69 2.51 -10.47 -8.53
N TYR A 70 3.48 -9.58 -8.62
CA TYR A 70 4.89 -9.93 -8.66
C TYR A 70 5.53 -9.68 -7.30
N LYS A 71 6.12 -10.73 -6.70
CA LYS A 71 6.69 -10.69 -5.35
C LYS A 71 5.71 -10.07 -4.35
N THR A 72 4.47 -10.50 -4.44
CA THR A 72 3.32 -9.87 -3.79
C THR A 72 3.49 -9.70 -2.29
N ARG A 73 3.94 -10.74 -1.58
CA ARG A 73 4.11 -10.65 -0.12
C ARG A 73 5.18 -9.65 0.25
N TRP A 74 6.30 -9.64 -0.46
CA TRP A 74 7.39 -8.69 -0.21
C TRP A 74 6.99 -7.26 -0.57
N ALA A 75 6.24 -7.06 -1.66
CA ALA A 75 5.76 -5.75 -2.05
C ALA A 75 4.69 -5.21 -1.09
N SER A 76 3.90 -6.09 -0.48
CA SER A 76 2.88 -5.69 0.51
C SER A 76 3.50 -5.22 1.82
N LEU A 77 4.66 -5.72 2.20
CA LEU A 77 5.30 -5.37 3.48
C LEU A 77 5.59 -3.86 3.60
N PRO A 78 6.24 -3.19 2.63
CA PRO A 78 6.43 -1.74 2.72
C PRO A 78 5.11 -0.98 2.80
N ILE A 79 4.06 -1.47 2.14
CA ILE A 79 2.74 -0.84 2.20
C ILE A 79 2.19 -0.94 3.63
N VAL A 80 2.25 -2.10 4.25
CA VAL A 80 1.80 -2.29 5.63
C VAL A 80 2.56 -1.37 6.57
N ILE A 81 3.89 -1.27 6.42
CA ILE A 81 4.71 -0.38 7.24
C ILE A 81 4.32 1.08 7.03
N THR A 82 4.14 1.49 5.77
CA THR A 82 3.75 2.86 5.43
C THR A 82 2.39 3.21 6.05
N MET A 83 1.43 2.30 5.96
CA MET A 83 0.10 2.53 6.53
C MET A 83 0.12 2.53 8.06
N ALA A 84 0.95 1.70 8.69
CA ALA A 84 1.14 1.74 10.14
C ALA A 84 1.73 3.08 10.60
N VAL A 85 2.72 3.59 9.89
CA VAL A 85 3.31 4.91 10.18
C VAL A 85 2.25 5.99 10.03
N ALA A 86 1.45 5.95 8.95
CA ALA A 86 0.39 6.94 8.74
C ALA A 86 -0.66 6.90 9.86
N ALA A 87 -1.12 5.71 10.25
CA ALA A 87 -2.18 5.58 11.25
C ALA A 87 -1.70 5.87 12.66
N PHE A 88 -0.51 5.38 13.05
CA PHE A 88 -0.07 5.40 14.45
C PHE A 88 0.92 6.52 14.77
N ILE A 89 1.58 7.08 13.78
CA ILE A 89 2.53 8.18 13.98
C ILE A 89 1.98 9.49 13.43
N VAL A 90 1.67 9.55 12.14
CA VAL A 90 1.19 10.79 11.50
C VAL A 90 -0.16 11.22 12.10
N HIS A 91 -1.09 10.29 12.23
CA HIS A 91 -2.43 10.53 12.77
C HIS A 91 -2.62 9.95 14.16
N GLY A 92 -1.52 9.69 14.89
CA GLY A 92 -1.56 9.02 16.18
C GLY A 92 -2.45 9.70 17.22
N SER A 93 -2.44 11.02 17.26
CA SER A 93 -3.25 11.83 18.21
C SER A 93 -4.55 12.34 17.59
N ASP A 94 -4.83 12.02 16.31
CA ASP A 94 -6.03 12.45 15.63
C ASP A 94 -7.22 11.52 15.94
N PRO A 95 -8.48 11.98 15.72
CA PRO A 95 -9.64 11.10 15.84
C PRO A 95 -9.56 9.90 14.90
N PHE A 96 -10.26 8.82 15.25
CA PHE A 96 -10.27 7.59 14.45
C PHE A 96 -10.62 7.84 12.99
N ALA A 97 -11.55 8.75 12.70
CA ALA A 97 -11.96 9.07 11.33
C ALA A 97 -10.78 9.49 10.44
N MET A 98 -9.75 10.11 11.02
CA MET A 98 -8.58 10.57 10.26
C MET A 98 -7.60 9.45 9.94
N LYS A 99 -7.63 8.34 10.68
CA LYS A 99 -6.72 7.20 10.48
C LYS A 99 -7.42 5.99 9.91
N GLU A 100 -8.72 6.03 9.71
CA GLU A 100 -9.53 4.89 9.27
C GLU A 100 -9.07 4.36 7.92
N LEU A 101 -8.82 5.23 6.96
CA LEU A 101 -8.39 4.83 5.62
C LEU A 101 -7.05 4.09 5.65
N ALA A 102 -6.08 4.62 6.40
CA ALA A 102 -4.78 3.97 6.54
C ALA A 102 -4.92 2.59 7.20
N LEU A 103 -5.79 2.47 8.20
CA LEU A 103 -6.06 1.19 8.85
C LEU A 103 -6.74 0.20 7.92
N LEU A 104 -7.66 0.65 7.05
CA LEU A 104 -8.29 -0.21 6.05
C LEU A 104 -7.26 -0.75 5.06
N TYR A 105 -6.38 0.10 4.56
CA TYR A 105 -5.29 -0.35 3.68
C TYR A 105 -4.36 -1.32 4.41
N LEU A 106 -4.02 -1.02 5.65
CA LEU A 106 -3.17 -1.89 6.46
C LEU A 106 -3.76 -3.29 6.56
N VAL A 107 -5.05 -3.39 6.87
CA VAL A 107 -5.74 -4.69 6.98
C VAL A 107 -5.74 -5.41 5.64
N CYS A 108 -6.08 -4.72 4.55
CA CYS A 108 -6.11 -5.32 3.21
C CYS A 108 -4.75 -5.91 2.83
N PHE A 109 -3.68 -5.16 3.00
CA PHE A 109 -2.35 -5.61 2.61
C PHE A 109 -1.77 -6.62 3.59
N ALA A 110 -2.12 -6.57 4.86
CA ALA A 110 -1.76 -7.62 5.82
C ALA A 110 -2.42 -8.96 5.45
N VAL A 111 -3.68 -8.93 5.02
CA VAL A 111 -4.38 -10.13 4.54
C VAL A 111 -3.74 -10.66 3.26
N ILE A 112 -3.34 -9.78 2.34
CA ILE A 112 -2.63 -10.18 1.12
C ILE A 112 -1.30 -10.86 1.48
N MET A 113 -0.56 -10.33 2.45
CA MET A 113 0.67 -10.97 2.93
C MET A 113 0.40 -12.37 3.48
N LEU A 114 -0.71 -12.53 4.20
CA LEU A 114 -1.07 -13.81 4.81
C LEU A 114 -1.50 -14.84 3.75
N LEU A 115 -2.38 -14.45 2.83
CA LEU A 115 -2.98 -15.37 1.86
C LEU A 115 -2.17 -15.51 0.57
N GLY A 116 -1.35 -14.53 0.23
CA GLY A 116 -0.62 -14.49 -1.03
C GLY A 116 -1.46 -13.91 -2.17
N PRO A 117 -0.91 -13.92 -3.40
CA PRO A 117 -1.50 -13.19 -4.53
C PRO A 117 -2.68 -13.89 -5.22
N GLY A 118 -2.81 -15.20 -5.03
CA GLY A 118 -3.80 -15.99 -5.75
C GLY A 118 -3.35 -16.36 -7.17
N ARG A 119 -4.23 -17.06 -7.87
CA ARG A 119 -3.93 -17.64 -9.18
C ARG A 119 -3.76 -16.60 -10.30
N TYR A 120 -4.53 -15.50 -10.22
CA TYR A 120 -4.54 -14.48 -11.29
C TYR A 120 -3.43 -13.45 -11.08
N SER A 121 -2.19 -13.91 -11.00
CA SER A 121 -1.02 -13.08 -10.72
C SER A 121 0.21 -13.67 -11.41
N ILE A 122 1.27 -12.90 -11.50
CA ILE A 122 2.55 -13.40 -12.01
C ILE A 122 3.10 -14.48 -11.08
N ASP A 123 2.98 -14.29 -9.76
CA ASP A 123 3.45 -15.28 -8.77
C ASP A 123 2.63 -16.59 -8.79
N LYS A 124 1.37 -16.52 -9.15
CA LYS A 124 0.46 -17.68 -9.29
C LYS A 124 0.36 -18.57 -8.03
N LYS A 125 0.28 -17.99 -6.86
CA LYS A 125 0.25 -18.76 -5.58
C LYS A 125 -1.03 -18.58 -4.81
#